data_6b59d1a75f37e807b74c868e71b332b7
#
_entry.id   6b59d1a75f37e807b74c868e71b332b7
#
_cell.length_a   1.000
_cell.length_b   1.000
_cell.length_c   1.000
_cell.angle_alpha   90.00
_cell.angle_beta   90.00
_cell.angle_gamma   90.00
#
_symmetry.space_group_name_H-M   'P 1'
#
loop_
_entity.id
_entity.type
_entity.pdbx_description
1 polymer ?
#
loop_
_entity_poly.entity_id
_entity_poly.type
_entity_poly.pdbx_seq_one_letter_code
_entity_poly.pdbx_strand_id
1 'polypeptide(L)'
;MTTPLVQDRVFAEPREAIADFRFGAEVAQVFDDMLSRSVPFYGEIQRMVAELAEDIVQPGSNVYDLGCSTGTTLLMLDRTLPMDVNFVGVDDSHEMLVKCESKLREHQVKRKVELQCTDLHLGVDVEDASLALVVLTLQFLRPLH
;
A
#
# COMPACT_ATOMS: atom_id res chain seq x y z
N MET A 1 -10.44 21.87 9.15
CA MET A 1 -11.41 21.49 8.09
C MET A 1 -11.15 20.05 7.71
N THR A 2 -12.05 19.15 8.01
CA THR A 2 -11.98 17.78 7.53
C THR A 2 -12.35 17.77 6.05
N THR A 3 -11.42 17.37 5.19
CA THR A 3 -11.71 17.08 3.79
C THR A 3 -12.81 16.02 3.79
N PRO A 4 -13.93 16.22 3.08
CA PRO A 4 -14.97 15.22 3.02
C PRO A 4 -14.39 13.94 2.40
N LEU A 5 -14.56 12.81 3.09
CA LEU A 5 -14.23 11.49 2.57
C LEU A 5 -14.97 11.30 1.23
N VAL A 6 -14.21 11.13 0.16
CA VAL A 6 -14.79 10.81 -1.15
C VAL A 6 -15.33 9.39 -1.05
N GLN A 7 -16.66 9.25 -1.10
CA GLN A 7 -17.32 7.95 -1.02
C GLN A 7 -17.13 7.17 -2.31
N ASP A 8 -16.76 5.88 -2.17
CA ASP A 8 -16.67 4.96 -3.30
C ASP A 8 -18.04 4.74 -3.97
N ARG A 9 -18.12 5.04 -5.27
CA ARG A 9 -19.26 4.80 -6.18
C ARG A 9 -18.83 4.20 -7.51
N VAL A 10 -17.61 3.68 -7.62
CA VAL A 10 -17.02 3.18 -8.87
C VAL A 10 -17.90 2.13 -9.56
N PHE A 11 -18.63 1.34 -8.78
CA PHE A 11 -19.55 0.30 -9.28
C PHE A 11 -21.03 0.59 -9.01
N ALA A 12 -21.39 1.85 -8.71
CA ALA A 12 -22.78 2.22 -8.41
C ALA A 12 -23.70 2.20 -9.65
N GLU A 13 -23.12 2.32 -10.85
CA GLU A 13 -23.88 2.29 -12.11
C GLU A 13 -23.59 1.00 -12.89
N PRO A 14 -24.61 0.45 -13.61
CA PRO A 14 -24.42 -0.72 -14.45
C PRO A 14 -23.41 -0.43 -15.58
N ARG A 15 -22.46 -1.32 -15.81
CA ARG A 15 -21.51 -1.28 -16.92
C ARG A 15 -21.89 -2.29 -17.99
N GLU A 16 -21.82 -1.90 -19.26
CA GLU A 16 -22.18 -2.76 -20.40
C GLU A 16 -21.21 -3.93 -20.61
N ALA A 17 -20.00 -3.87 -20.04
CA ALA A 17 -19.04 -4.94 -20.11
C ALA A 17 -18.24 -5.05 -18.80
N ILE A 18 -17.95 -6.28 -18.37
CA ILE A 18 -17.05 -6.57 -17.26
C ILE A 18 -15.63 -6.55 -17.82
N ALA A 19 -14.87 -5.50 -17.49
CA ALA A 19 -13.43 -5.44 -17.77
C ALA A 19 -12.65 -5.96 -16.56
N ASP A 20 -11.39 -6.35 -16.79
CA ASP A 20 -10.46 -6.65 -15.69
C ASP A 20 -10.36 -5.46 -14.74
N PHE A 21 -10.32 -5.73 -13.46
CA PHE A 21 -10.18 -4.69 -12.43
C PHE A 21 -8.83 -3.98 -12.59
N ARG A 22 -8.85 -2.66 -12.71
CA ARG A 22 -7.65 -1.83 -12.82
C ARG A 22 -7.59 -0.80 -11.70
N PHE A 23 -6.42 -0.67 -11.12
CA PHE A 23 -6.10 0.34 -10.10
C PHE A 23 -5.78 1.70 -10.74
N GLY A 24 -6.71 2.24 -11.54
CA GLY A 24 -6.58 3.54 -12.19
C GLY A 24 -6.96 4.73 -11.29
N ALA A 25 -6.97 5.92 -11.87
CA ALA A 25 -7.19 7.18 -11.15
C ALA A 25 -8.52 7.23 -10.36
N GLU A 26 -9.60 6.70 -10.92
CA GLU A 26 -10.91 6.66 -10.24
C GLU A 26 -10.87 5.80 -8.98
N VAL A 27 -10.25 4.61 -9.08
CA VAL A 27 -10.09 3.68 -7.95
C VAL A 27 -9.14 4.27 -6.91
N ALA A 28 -8.03 4.87 -7.33
CA ALA A 28 -7.08 5.50 -6.41
C ALA A 28 -7.70 6.63 -5.56
N GLN A 29 -8.71 7.34 -6.08
CA GLN A 29 -9.39 8.40 -5.33
C GLN A 29 -10.23 7.87 -4.16
N VAL A 30 -10.79 6.68 -4.29
CA VAL A 30 -11.73 6.09 -3.31
C VAL A 30 -11.19 4.85 -2.63
N PHE A 31 -9.95 4.49 -2.90
CA PHE A 31 -9.34 3.21 -2.52
C PHE A 31 -9.40 2.94 -1.02
N ASP A 32 -9.05 3.93 -0.20
CA ASP A 32 -9.05 3.77 1.26
C ASP A 32 -10.46 3.57 1.82
N ASP A 33 -11.46 4.30 1.28
CA ASP A 33 -12.87 4.11 1.62
C ASP A 33 -13.36 2.72 1.19
N MET A 34 -12.99 2.30 -0.03
CA MET A 34 -13.31 0.98 -0.57
C MET A 34 -12.76 -0.14 0.33
N LEU A 35 -11.49 -0.08 0.72
CA LEU A 35 -10.88 -1.07 1.59
C LEU A 35 -11.56 -1.14 2.95
N SER A 36 -11.82 0.01 3.59
CA SER A 36 -12.45 0.07 4.90
C SER A 36 -13.85 -0.53 4.94
N ARG A 37 -14.57 -0.49 3.81
CA ARG A 37 -15.92 -1.03 3.64
C ARG A 37 -15.97 -2.45 3.13
N SER A 38 -14.96 -2.89 2.38
CA SER A 38 -14.96 -4.18 1.67
C SER A 38 -14.13 -5.25 2.35
N VAL A 39 -13.11 -4.86 3.11
CA VAL A 39 -12.24 -5.82 3.81
C VAL A 39 -12.64 -5.89 5.28
N PRO A 40 -13.20 -7.01 5.75
CA PRO A 40 -13.52 -7.18 7.16
C PRO A 40 -12.27 -7.01 8.04
N PHE A 41 -12.43 -6.26 9.13
CA PHE A 41 -11.35 -6.05 10.11
C PHE A 41 -10.06 -5.46 9.53
N TYR A 42 -10.13 -4.66 8.47
CA TYR A 42 -8.94 -4.10 7.81
C TYR A 42 -8.03 -3.35 8.79
N GLY A 43 -8.59 -2.57 9.70
CA GLY A 43 -7.82 -1.88 10.75
C GLY A 43 -7.06 -2.84 11.67
N GLU A 44 -7.67 -3.97 12.02
CA GLU A 44 -7.02 -5.02 12.84
C GLU A 44 -5.90 -5.73 12.08
N ILE A 45 -6.09 -5.99 10.78
CA ILE A 45 -5.01 -6.53 9.93
C ILE A 45 -3.81 -5.59 9.95
N GLN A 46 -4.01 -4.30 9.76
CA GLN A 46 -2.95 -3.29 9.79
C GLN A 46 -2.24 -3.24 11.16
N ARG A 47 -3.01 -3.28 12.25
CA ARG A 47 -2.47 -3.31 13.61
C ARG A 47 -1.57 -4.54 13.84
N MET A 48 -2.06 -5.74 13.47
CA MET A 48 -1.30 -6.99 13.60
C MET A 48 -0.02 -6.97 12.77
N VAL A 49 -0.07 -6.44 11.54
CA VAL A 49 1.12 -6.27 10.70
C VAL A 49 2.16 -5.39 11.39
N ALA A 50 1.73 -4.28 11.99
CA ALA A 50 2.63 -3.37 12.70
C ALA A 50 3.27 -4.04 13.93
N GLU A 51 2.49 -4.75 14.74
CA GLU A 51 2.99 -5.50 15.91
C GLU A 51 4.02 -6.57 15.52
N LEU A 52 3.74 -7.35 14.47
CA LEU A 52 4.69 -8.36 13.98
C LEU A 52 5.97 -7.71 13.42
N ALA A 53 5.82 -6.57 12.76
CA ALA A 53 6.97 -5.84 12.23
C ALA A 53 7.92 -5.34 13.33
N GLU A 54 7.39 -4.89 14.47
CA GLU A 54 8.21 -4.46 15.62
C GLU A 54 9.12 -5.59 16.13
N ASP A 55 8.66 -6.83 16.09
CA ASP A 55 9.42 -7.99 16.54
C ASP A 55 10.49 -8.47 15.53
N ILE A 56 10.29 -8.17 14.25
CA ILE A 56 11.09 -8.73 13.14
C ILE A 56 12.11 -7.73 12.60
N VAL A 57 11.71 -6.46 12.48
CA VAL A 57 12.51 -5.45 11.78
C VAL A 57 13.79 -5.12 12.51
N GLN A 58 14.89 -5.07 11.75
CA GLN A 58 16.21 -4.76 12.27
C GLN A 58 16.54 -3.26 12.04
N PRO A 59 17.16 -2.58 13.01
CA PRO A 59 17.64 -1.22 12.85
C PRO A 59 18.55 -1.07 11.63
N GLY A 60 18.41 0.03 10.89
CA GLY A 60 19.22 0.33 9.72
C GLY A 60 18.90 -0.48 8.45
N SER A 61 17.89 -1.35 8.50
CA SER A 61 17.46 -2.18 7.37
C SER A 61 16.39 -1.52 6.53
N ASN A 62 16.02 -2.18 5.43
CA ASN A 62 14.91 -1.82 4.58
C ASN A 62 13.67 -2.69 4.87
N VAL A 63 12.50 -2.08 4.81
CA VAL A 63 11.19 -2.74 4.83
C VAL A 63 10.53 -2.51 3.47
N TYR A 64 10.18 -3.60 2.80
CA TYR A 64 9.52 -3.61 1.50
C TYR A 64 8.02 -3.85 1.68
N ASP A 65 7.19 -3.02 1.04
CA ASP A 65 5.75 -3.24 0.89
C ASP A 65 5.44 -3.49 -0.59
N LEU A 66 5.25 -4.75 -0.94
CA LEU A 66 5.02 -5.23 -2.31
C LEU A 66 3.52 -5.19 -2.63
N GLY A 67 3.11 -4.23 -3.43
CA GLY A 67 1.73 -3.85 -3.63
C GLY A 67 1.29 -2.81 -2.59
N CYS A 68 2.08 -1.74 -2.45
CA CYS A 68 1.89 -0.74 -1.38
C CYS A 68 0.64 0.13 -1.57
N SER A 69 0.08 0.18 -2.77
CA SER A 69 -1.11 0.98 -3.09
C SER A 69 -0.99 2.43 -2.61
N THR A 70 -1.91 2.92 -1.83
CA THR A 70 -1.90 4.28 -1.29
C THR A 70 -1.03 4.46 -0.03
N GLY A 71 -0.27 3.43 0.38
CA GLY A 71 0.71 3.52 1.46
C GLY A 71 0.14 3.45 2.89
N THR A 72 -1.05 2.91 3.07
CA THR A 72 -1.66 2.78 4.42
C THR A 72 -0.81 1.95 5.36
N THR A 73 -0.25 0.82 4.89
CA THR A 73 0.63 -0.05 5.69
C THR A 73 1.92 0.69 6.05
N LEU A 74 2.56 1.35 5.09
CA LEU A 74 3.77 2.16 5.35
C LEU A 74 3.53 3.24 6.40
N LEU A 75 2.37 3.92 6.33
CA LEU A 75 2.00 4.93 7.30
C LEU A 75 1.79 4.36 8.71
N MET A 76 1.21 3.16 8.83
CA MET A 76 1.06 2.47 10.11
C MET A 76 2.42 2.08 10.68
N LEU A 77 3.31 1.54 9.86
CA LEU A 77 4.66 1.16 10.28
C LEU A 77 5.52 2.36 10.68
N ASP A 78 5.31 3.53 10.07
CA ASP A 78 6.05 4.75 10.42
C ASP A 78 5.87 5.15 11.89
N ARG A 79 4.74 4.81 12.48
CA ARG A 79 4.40 5.14 13.87
C ARG A 79 5.08 4.26 14.91
N THR A 80 5.53 3.08 14.52
CA THR A 80 5.97 2.04 15.44
C THR A 80 7.43 1.65 15.25
N LEU A 81 7.94 1.70 14.02
CA LEU A 81 9.29 1.25 13.71
C LEU A 81 10.36 2.33 13.98
N PRO A 82 11.60 1.93 14.31
CA PRO A 82 12.73 2.85 14.49
C PRO A 82 12.94 3.76 13.28
N MET A 83 13.39 5.00 13.51
CA MET A 83 13.53 6.03 12.46
C MET A 83 14.65 5.74 11.46
N ASP A 84 15.60 4.90 11.79
CA ASP A 84 16.71 4.48 10.92
C ASP A 84 16.34 3.34 9.95
N VAL A 85 15.10 2.85 10.04
CA VAL A 85 14.53 1.89 9.06
C VAL A 85 14.01 2.65 7.85
N ASN A 86 14.43 2.24 6.65
CA ASN A 86 13.97 2.81 5.39
C ASN A 86 12.77 2.01 4.85
N PHE A 87 11.89 2.68 4.12
CA PHE A 87 10.77 2.02 3.44
C PHE A 87 10.96 2.00 1.93
N VAL A 88 10.57 0.89 1.31
CA VAL A 88 10.46 0.74 -0.14
C VAL A 88 9.05 0.26 -0.45
N GLY A 89 8.26 1.13 -1.08
CA GLY A 89 6.92 0.81 -1.56
C GLY A 89 6.96 0.48 -3.03
N VAL A 90 6.40 -0.65 -3.42
CA VAL A 90 6.34 -1.11 -4.81
C VAL A 90 4.90 -1.30 -5.24
N ASP A 91 4.52 -0.71 -6.36
CA ASP A 91 3.20 -0.89 -6.98
C ASP A 91 3.30 -0.66 -8.50
N ASP A 92 2.47 -1.30 -9.29
CA ASP A 92 2.45 -1.10 -10.74
C ASP A 92 1.54 0.07 -11.17
N SER A 93 0.72 0.58 -10.26
CA SER A 93 -0.15 1.73 -10.49
C SER A 93 0.54 3.04 -10.12
N HIS A 94 0.89 3.83 -11.12
CA HIS A 94 1.42 5.17 -10.93
C HIS A 94 0.46 6.06 -10.12
N GLU A 95 -0.84 5.94 -10.35
CA GLU A 95 -1.89 6.70 -9.66
C GLU A 95 -1.93 6.38 -8.16
N MET A 96 -1.75 5.10 -7.80
CA MET A 96 -1.65 4.68 -6.40
C MET A 96 -0.40 5.27 -5.74
N LEU A 97 0.74 5.23 -6.42
CA LEU A 97 1.99 5.80 -5.90
C LEU A 97 1.93 7.32 -5.72
N VAL A 98 1.27 8.05 -6.59
CA VAL A 98 1.01 9.49 -6.41
C VAL A 98 0.19 9.75 -5.15
N LYS A 99 -0.84 8.94 -4.89
CA LYS A 99 -1.63 9.02 -3.66
C LYS A 99 -0.82 8.63 -2.43
N CYS A 100 0.02 7.61 -2.54
CA CYS A 100 0.93 7.19 -1.49
C CYS A 100 1.87 8.33 -1.09
N GLU A 101 2.54 8.94 -2.06
CA GLU A 101 3.44 10.07 -1.82
C GLU A 101 2.73 11.23 -1.13
N SER A 102 1.54 11.62 -1.61
CA SER A 102 0.73 12.68 -1.00
C SER A 102 0.37 12.35 0.44
N LYS A 103 -0.11 11.13 0.71
CA LYS A 103 -0.49 10.66 2.04
C LYS A 103 0.70 10.69 3.02
N LEU A 104 1.86 10.18 2.61
CA LEU A 104 3.06 10.18 3.44
C LEU A 104 3.52 11.61 3.75
N ARG A 105 3.42 12.52 2.80
CA ARG A 105 3.74 13.94 2.96
C ARG A 105 2.76 14.64 3.91
N GLU A 106 1.47 14.44 3.74
CA GLU A 106 0.41 15.00 4.60
C GLU A 106 0.56 14.58 6.06
N HIS A 107 0.98 13.34 6.29
CA HIS A 107 1.25 12.81 7.64
C HIS A 107 2.67 13.08 8.13
N GLN A 108 3.44 13.87 7.39
CA GLN A 108 4.78 14.33 7.77
C GLN A 108 5.77 13.18 8.06
N VAL A 109 5.69 12.09 7.32
CA VAL A 109 6.67 11.00 7.39
C VAL A 109 8.07 11.54 7.11
N LYS A 110 9.03 11.30 8.01
CA LYS A 110 10.39 11.88 7.98
C LYS A 110 11.45 10.89 7.53
N ARG A 111 11.20 9.57 7.67
CA ARG A 111 12.15 8.56 7.23
C ARG A 111 12.30 8.55 5.71
N LYS A 112 13.38 7.95 5.25
CA LYS A 112 13.56 7.70 3.82
C LYS A 112 12.49 6.72 3.33
N VAL A 113 11.75 7.12 2.30
CA VAL A 113 10.79 6.27 1.57
C VAL A 113 11.13 6.34 0.10
N GLU A 114 11.32 5.18 -0.51
CA GLU A 114 11.47 5.02 -1.95
C GLU A 114 10.21 4.38 -2.51
N LEU A 115 9.64 4.95 -3.56
CA LEU A 115 8.47 4.41 -4.26
C LEU A 115 8.88 3.96 -5.66
N GLN A 116 8.64 2.69 -5.96
CA GLN A 116 9.00 2.05 -7.22
C GLN A 116 7.73 1.68 -8.00
N CYS A 117 7.58 2.24 -9.20
CA CYS A 117 6.51 1.86 -10.12
C CYS A 117 6.96 0.63 -10.92
N THR A 118 6.63 -0.56 -10.43
CA THR A 118 7.14 -1.83 -11.00
C THR A 118 6.07 -2.91 -10.92
N ASP A 119 5.92 -3.65 -12.01
CA ASP A 119 5.10 -4.86 -12.05
C ASP A 119 5.81 -5.99 -11.29
N LEU A 120 5.17 -6.51 -10.25
CA LEU A 120 5.71 -7.59 -9.43
C LEU A 120 5.97 -8.89 -10.21
N HIS A 121 5.30 -9.10 -11.35
CA HIS A 121 5.57 -10.24 -12.23
C HIS A 121 6.98 -10.19 -12.85
N LEU A 122 7.58 -9.02 -12.97
CA LEU A 122 8.93 -8.83 -13.49
C LEU A 122 10.02 -9.05 -12.45
N GLY A 123 9.62 -9.26 -11.19
CA GLY A 123 10.52 -9.35 -10.05
C GLY A 123 10.88 -7.99 -9.47
N VAL A 124 11.33 -8.01 -8.24
CA VAL A 124 11.82 -6.83 -7.50
C VAL A 124 13.15 -7.20 -6.87
N ASP A 125 14.16 -6.35 -7.08
CA ASP A 125 15.42 -6.49 -6.36
C ASP A 125 15.24 -6.04 -4.91
N VAL A 126 15.52 -6.95 -3.99
CA VAL A 126 15.36 -6.72 -2.55
C VAL A 126 16.73 -6.72 -1.91
N GLU A 127 17.14 -5.57 -1.37
CA GLU A 127 18.44 -5.37 -0.76
C GLU A 127 18.29 -4.97 0.71
N ASP A 128 19.16 -5.50 1.58
CA ASP A 128 19.26 -5.19 3.00
C ASP A 128 17.90 -5.20 3.75
N ALA A 129 16.99 -6.07 3.32
CA ALA A 129 15.66 -6.15 3.88
C ALA A 129 15.61 -7.04 5.13
N SER A 130 15.01 -6.53 6.19
CA SER A 130 14.59 -7.36 7.33
C SER A 130 13.14 -7.80 7.27
N LEU A 131 12.33 -7.13 6.45
CA LEU A 131 10.91 -7.45 6.26
C LEU A 131 10.47 -7.16 4.83
N ALA A 132 9.74 -8.08 4.23
CA ALA A 132 8.97 -7.86 3.01
C ALA A 132 7.50 -8.20 3.28
N LEU A 133 6.62 -7.25 2.98
CA LEU A 133 5.18 -7.37 3.17
C LEU A 133 4.49 -7.61 1.84
N VAL A 134 3.46 -8.45 1.84
CA VAL A 134 2.57 -8.71 0.71
C VAL A 134 1.14 -8.74 1.24
N VAL A 135 0.57 -7.57 1.48
CA VAL A 135 -0.74 -7.42 2.14
C VAL A 135 -1.84 -7.28 1.09
N LEU A 136 -2.71 -8.29 0.98
CA LEU A 136 -3.85 -8.32 0.04
C LEU A 136 -3.44 -8.09 -1.42
N THR A 137 -2.27 -8.56 -1.83
CA THR A 137 -1.70 -8.35 -3.17
C THR A 137 -1.67 -9.63 -4.00
N LEU A 138 -1.39 -10.79 -3.39
CA LEU A 138 -1.17 -12.05 -4.10
C LEU A 138 -2.35 -12.46 -5.00
N GLN A 139 -3.58 -12.13 -4.63
CA GLN A 139 -4.77 -12.43 -5.42
C GLN A 139 -4.82 -11.72 -6.78
N PHE A 140 -4.03 -10.68 -6.97
CA PHE A 140 -3.93 -9.94 -8.22
C PHE A 140 -2.77 -10.40 -9.11
N LEU A 141 -1.88 -11.24 -8.57
CA LEU A 141 -0.77 -11.80 -9.32
C LEU A 141 -1.23 -13.06 -10.05
N ARG A 142 -1.00 -13.11 -11.35
CA ARG A 142 -1.27 -14.32 -12.14
C ARG A 142 -0.15 -15.33 -11.94
N PRO A 143 -0.44 -16.64 -11.85
CA PRO A 143 0.60 -17.67 -11.83
C PRO A 143 1.49 -17.54 -13.07
N LEU A 144 2.79 -17.68 -12.89
CA LEU A 144 3.73 -17.85 -14.00
C LEU A 144 3.47 -19.24 -14.62
N HIS A 145 3.25 -19.29 -15.92
CA HIS A 145 3.08 -20.54 -16.68
C HIS A 145 4.43 -21.15 -17.05
#